data_8836ccf1458591b266a1d663ca3f3142
#
_entry.id   8836ccf1458591b266a1d663ca3f3142
#
_cell.length_a   1.000
_cell.length_b   1.000
_cell.length_c   1.000
_cell.angle_alpha   90.00
_cell.angle_beta   90.00
_cell.angle_gamma   90.00
#
_symmetry.space_group_name_H-M   'P 1'
#
loop_
_entity.id
_entity.type
_entity.pdbx_description
1 polymer ?
#
loop_
_entity_poly.entity_id
_entity_poly.type
_entity_poly.pdbx_seq_one_letter_code
_entity_poly.pdbx_strand_id
1 'polypeptide(L)'
;MDHYLVVARQTLGSPTLMDIVRDRQSRGPSVFHLLVPATPDKGLVWDEGHAHVAAEAALEDARLAYVAEGIPVTGEVGQANPVYAVEKVLRRDGEDHYVEVILSTLPSTVSKWLKADAPTRIRKLTKVPVTHMEAVTASH
;
A
#
# COMPACT_ATOMS: atom_id res chain seq x y z
N MET A 1 -9.16 12.33 -14.14
CA MET A 1 -9.11 11.85 -12.75
C MET A 1 -7.78 11.15 -12.50
N ASP A 2 -7.10 11.53 -11.43
CA ASP A 2 -5.81 10.96 -11.11
C ASP A 2 -5.96 9.66 -10.33
N HIS A 3 -5.22 8.64 -10.74
CA HIS A 3 -5.20 7.35 -10.05
C HIS A 3 -3.88 7.20 -9.31
N TYR A 4 -3.97 6.83 -8.05
CA TYR A 4 -2.82 6.60 -7.18
C TYR A 4 -2.79 5.14 -6.75
N LEU A 5 -1.60 4.54 -6.77
CA LEU A 5 -1.41 3.19 -6.25
C LEU A 5 -0.83 3.32 -4.83
N VAL A 6 -1.59 2.87 -3.85
CA VAL A 6 -1.15 2.91 -2.44
C VAL A 6 -0.78 1.50 -2.02
N VAL A 7 0.45 1.31 -1.62
CA VAL A 7 0.98 0.00 -1.21
C VAL A 7 1.27 0.04 0.28
N ALA A 8 0.51 -0.70 1.03
CA ALA A 8 0.65 -0.74 2.49
C ALA A 8 0.00 -2.01 3.03
N ARG A 9 0.42 -2.44 4.21
CA ARG A 9 -0.20 -3.55 4.91
C ARG A 9 -0.46 -3.18 6.37
N GLN A 10 0.56 -3.19 7.21
CA GLN A 10 0.39 -2.90 8.64
C GLN A 10 0.12 -1.41 8.91
N THR A 11 0.47 -0.56 7.98
CA THR A 11 0.31 0.89 8.13
C THR A 11 -0.92 1.45 7.40
N LEU A 12 -1.80 0.58 6.89
CA LEU A 12 -3.02 1.03 6.19
C LEU A 12 -3.89 1.97 7.02
N GLY A 13 -3.98 1.74 8.31
CA GLY A 13 -4.76 2.59 9.23
C GLY A 13 -3.99 3.74 9.81
N SER A 14 -2.76 3.98 9.35
CA SER A 14 -1.91 5.02 9.90
C SER A 14 -2.45 6.42 9.60
N PRO A 15 -2.49 7.32 10.59
CA PRO A 15 -2.83 8.73 10.32
C PRO A 15 -1.87 9.39 9.33
N THR A 16 -0.60 9.00 9.33
CA THR A 16 0.39 9.55 8.40
C THR A 16 0.01 9.22 6.95
N LEU A 17 -0.42 7.98 6.70
CA LEU A 17 -0.86 7.60 5.37
C LEU A 17 -2.13 8.35 4.97
N MET A 18 -3.08 8.47 5.88
CA MET A 18 -4.31 9.22 5.62
C MET A 18 -4.00 10.68 5.27
N ASP A 19 -3.03 11.30 5.95
CA ASP A 19 -2.64 12.67 5.67
C ASP A 19 -2.10 12.84 4.25
N ILE A 20 -1.28 11.89 3.79
CA ILE A 20 -0.75 11.92 2.43
C ILE A 20 -1.88 11.74 1.41
N VAL A 21 -2.77 10.79 1.66
CA VAL A 21 -3.91 10.55 0.77
C VAL A 21 -4.79 11.81 0.66
N ARG A 22 -5.07 12.46 1.78
CA ARG A 22 -5.83 13.70 1.77
C ARG A 22 -5.12 14.82 1.03
N ASP A 23 -3.80 14.91 1.18
CA ASP A 23 -3.02 15.90 0.44
C ASP A 23 -3.17 15.70 -1.07
N ARG A 24 -3.08 14.46 -1.52
CA ARG A 24 -3.24 14.16 -2.95
C ARG A 24 -4.67 14.42 -3.42
N GLN A 25 -5.66 14.07 -2.60
CA GLN A 25 -7.06 14.32 -2.94
C GLN A 25 -7.33 15.82 -3.10
N SER A 26 -6.67 16.66 -2.32
CA SER A 26 -6.85 18.11 -2.40
C SER A 26 -6.34 18.71 -3.71
N ARG A 27 -5.56 17.96 -4.47
CA ARG A 27 -4.99 18.42 -5.76
C ARG A 27 -5.97 18.27 -6.91
N GLY A 28 -7.08 17.56 -6.73
CA GLY A 28 -8.09 17.37 -7.76
C GLY A 28 -8.79 16.03 -7.64
N PRO A 29 -9.73 15.74 -8.55
CA PRO A 29 -10.43 14.46 -8.55
C PRO A 29 -9.45 13.30 -8.63
N SER A 30 -9.63 12.32 -7.74
CA SER A 30 -8.66 11.23 -7.59
C SER A 30 -9.33 9.95 -7.09
N VAL A 31 -8.69 8.83 -7.42
CA VAL A 31 -9.06 7.50 -6.93
C VAL A 31 -7.80 6.84 -6.40
N PHE A 32 -7.90 6.19 -5.26
CA PHE A 32 -6.78 5.50 -4.63
C PHE A 32 -7.02 4.00 -4.70
N HIS A 33 -6.09 3.30 -5.33
CA HIS A 33 -6.14 1.83 -5.38
C HIS A 33 -5.23 1.28 -4.30
N LEU A 34 -5.84 0.61 -3.32
CA LEU A 34 -5.10 0.07 -2.17
C LEU A 34 -4.60 -1.33 -2.53
N LEU A 35 -3.30 -1.48 -2.65
CA LEU A 35 -2.66 -2.78 -2.87
C LEU A 35 -2.08 -3.25 -1.54
N VAL A 36 -2.59 -4.38 -1.05
CA VAL A 36 -2.21 -4.92 0.24
C VAL A 36 -1.47 -6.24 0.04
N PRO A 37 -0.13 -6.21 -0.01
CA PRO A 37 0.64 -7.45 -0.13
C PRO A 37 0.38 -8.36 1.07
N ALA A 38 0.17 -9.64 0.81
CA ALA A 38 -0.11 -10.62 1.85
C ALA A 38 1.18 -11.09 2.53
N THR A 39 1.97 -10.14 3.00
CA THR A 39 3.22 -10.41 3.71
C THR A 39 2.90 -10.95 5.10
N PRO A 40 3.42 -12.11 5.48
CA PRO A 40 3.18 -12.64 6.83
C PRO A 40 3.69 -11.71 7.91
N ASP A 41 2.97 -11.67 9.02
CA ASP A 41 3.41 -10.92 10.17
C ASP A 41 4.64 -11.59 10.79
N LYS A 42 5.38 -10.76 11.50
CA LYS A 42 6.60 -11.21 12.17
C LYS A 42 6.28 -12.27 13.21
N GLY A 43 7.14 -13.28 13.24
CA GLY A 43 7.34 -14.12 14.41
C GLY A 43 6.71 -15.46 14.24
N LEU A 44 5.90 -16.04 14.25
CA LEU A 44 5.43 -17.36 14.52
C LEU A 44 5.44 -18.28 13.31
N VAL A 45 4.52 -19.11 13.18
CA VAL A 45 4.44 -20.04 12.06
C VAL A 45 4.06 -19.26 10.81
N TRP A 46 4.85 -19.37 9.78
CA TRP A 46 4.52 -18.79 8.50
C TRP A 46 3.36 -19.57 7.86
N ASP A 47 2.33 -18.86 7.45
CA ASP A 47 1.16 -19.45 6.83
C ASP A 47 0.57 -18.49 5.81
N GLU A 48 0.65 -18.86 4.54
CA GLU A 48 0.13 -18.04 3.45
C GLU A 48 -1.37 -17.78 3.58
N GLY A 49 -2.11 -18.80 4.00
CA GLY A 49 -3.55 -18.67 4.17
C GLY A 49 -3.91 -17.61 5.21
N HIS A 50 -3.25 -17.65 6.36
CA HIS A 50 -3.47 -16.67 7.41
C HIS A 50 -3.03 -15.27 6.97
N ALA A 51 -1.92 -15.16 6.27
CA ALA A 51 -1.43 -13.88 5.78
C ALA A 51 -2.40 -13.27 4.78
N HIS A 52 -2.98 -14.09 3.91
CA HIS A 52 -3.95 -13.63 2.93
C HIS A 52 -5.25 -13.16 3.60
N VAL A 53 -5.76 -13.93 4.55
CA VAL A 53 -6.96 -13.56 5.31
C VAL A 53 -6.72 -12.26 6.09
N ALA A 54 -5.57 -12.13 6.72
CA ALA A 54 -5.22 -10.91 7.46
C ALA A 54 -5.14 -9.70 6.54
N ALA A 55 -4.57 -9.88 5.35
CA ALA A 55 -4.48 -8.81 4.36
C ALA A 55 -5.87 -8.40 3.85
N GLU A 56 -6.76 -9.36 3.61
CA GLU A 56 -8.13 -9.06 3.20
C GLU A 56 -8.89 -8.29 4.28
N ALA A 57 -8.73 -8.68 5.54
CA ALA A 57 -9.36 -8.00 6.66
C ALA A 57 -8.84 -6.56 6.78
N ALA A 58 -7.53 -6.36 6.66
CA ALA A 58 -6.92 -5.04 6.71
C ALA A 58 -7.43 -4.16 5.57
N LEU A 59 -7.54 -4.73 4.37
CA LEU A 59 -8.07 -4.01 3.21
C LEU A 59 -9.51 -3.57 3.43
N GLU A 60 -10.37 -4.45 3.94
CA GLU A 60 -11.76 -4.11 4.18
C GLU A 60 -11.90 -3.02 5.24
N ASP A 61 -11.16 -3.12 6.32
CA ASP A 61 -11.17 -2.09 7.37
C ASP A 61 -10.72 -0.73 6.80
N ALA A 62 -9.67 -0.73 5.99
CA ALA A 62 -9.18 0.48 5.37
C ALA A 62 -10.20 1.06 4.39
N ARG A 63 -10.80 0.20 3.58
CA ARG A 63 -11.81 0.62 2.60
C ARG A 63 -12.97 1.34 3.30
N LEU A 64 -13.47 0.77 4.39
CA LEU A 64 -14.54 1.38 5.16
C LEU A 64 -14.12 2.71 5.77
N ALA A 65 -12.89 2.79 6.29
CA ALA A 65 -12.38 4.02 6.87
C ALA A 65 -12.25 5.13 5.83
N TYR A 66 -11.71 4.82 4.66
CA TYR A 66 -11.58 5.82 3.59
C TYR A 66 -12.93 6.28 3.06
N VAL A 67 -13.87 5.34 2.87
CA VAL A 67 -15.22 5.69 2.42
C VAL A 67 -15.89 6.62 3.44
N ALA A 68 -15.73 6.36 4.74
CA ALA A 68 -16.27 7.21 5.79
C ALA A 68 -15.70 8.63 5.73
N GLU A 69 -14.48 8.79 5.22
CA GLU A 69 -13.84 10.10 5.05
C GLU A 69 -14.13 10.72 3.69
N GLY A 70 -14.98 10.11 2.89
CA GLY A 70 -15.33 10.63 1.57
C GLY A 70 -14.25 10.44 0.51
N ILE A 71 -13.35 9.49 0.71
CA ILE A 71 -12.24 9.23 -0.20
C ILE A 71 -12.56 8.01 -1.06
N PRO A 72 -12.66 8.17 -2.40
CA PRO A 72 -12.93 7.04 -3.29
C PRO A 72 -11.74 6.08 -3.32
N VAL A 73 -11.99 4.81 -2.99
CA VAL A 73 -10.94 3.79 -3.02
C VAL A 73 -11.42 2.53 -3.70
N THR A 74 -10.48 1.84 -4.34
CA THR A 74 -10.60 0.45 -4.76
C THR A 74 -9.49 -0.31 -4.06
N GLY A 75 -9.45 -1.62 -4.17
CA GLY A 75 -8.38 -2.34 -3.52
C GLY A 75 -8.31 -3.80 -3.90
N GLU A 76 -7.16 -4.39 -3.62
CA GLU A 76 -6.91 -5.81 -3.82
C GLU A 76 -5.79 -6.28 -2.91
N VAL A 77 -5.80 -7.57 -2.63
CA VAL A 77 -4.70 -8.24 -1.94
C VAL A 77 -3.72 -8.74 -2.98
N GLY A 78 -2.44 -8.49 -2.78
CA GLY A 78 -1.39 -8.93 -3.68
C GLY A 78 -0.50 -10.01 -3.08
N GLN A 79 0.49 -10.41 -3.85
CA GLN A 79 1.50 -11.38 -3.41
C GLN A 79 2.24 -10.87 -2.17
N ALA A 80 2.83 -11.81 -1.43
CA ALA A 80 3.56 -11.48 -0.19
C ALA A 80 4.71 -10.50 -0.39
N ASN A 81 5.39 -10.60 -1.52
CA ASN A 81 6.49 -9.68 -1.86
C ASN A 81 5.91 -8.42 -2.49
N PRO A 82 6.06 -7.25 -1.87
CA PRO A 82 5.47 -6.03 -2.38
C PRO A 82 6.00 -5.62 -3.75
N VAL A 83 7.25 -5.94 -4.05
CA VAL A 83 7.84 -5.62 -5.35
C VAL A 83 7.10 -6.36 -6.47
N TYR A 84 6.87 -7.65 -6.28
CA TYR A 84 6.14 -8.44 -7.27
C TYR A 84 4.67 -8.05 -7.35
N ALA A 85 4.06 -7.70 -6.20
CA ALA A 85 2.68 -7.25 -6.18
C ALA A 85 2.51 -5.97 -7.00
N VAL A 86 3.41 -5.01 -6.84
CA VAL A 86 3.39 -3.76 -7.61
C VAL A 86 3.62 -4.04 -9.09
N GLU A 87 4.61 -4.87 -9.41
CA GLU A 87 4.91 -5.22 -10.79
C GLU A 87 3.68 -5.77 -11.50
N LYS A 88 2.97 -6.68 -10.86
CA LYS A 88 1.78 -7.30 -11.45
C LYS A 88 0.70 -6.26 -11.73
N VAL A 89 0.45 -5.37 -10.79
CA VAL A 89 -0.58 -4.33 -10.95
C VAL A 89 -0.21 -3.37 -12.09
N LEU A 90 1.05 -2.93 -12.13
CA LEU A 90 1.50 -2.01 -13.18
C LEU A 90 1.43 -2.66 -14.56
N ARG A 91 1.73 -3.94 -14.68
CA ARG A 91 1.60 -4.65 -15.96
C ARG A 91 0.16 -4.80 -16.39
N ARG A 92 -0.72 -5.09 -15.45
CA ARG A 92 -2.14 -5.28 -15.73
C ARG A 92 -2.81 -3.97 -16.14
N ASP A 93 -2.58 -2.91 -15.36
CA ASP A 93 -3.29 -1.64 -15.52
C ASP A 93 -2.57 -0.67 -16.44
N GLY A 94 -1.27 -0.86 -16.67
CA GLY A 94 -0.43 0.05 -17.43
C GLY A 94 0.21 1.11 -16.56
N GLU A 95 1.46 1.45 -16.83
CA GLU A 95 2.18 2.46 -16.05
C GLU A 95 1.50 3.83 -16.12
N ASP A 96 0.97 4.18 -17.29
CA ASP A 96 0.33 5.47 -17.48
C ASP A 96 -0.98 5.61 -16.73
N HIS A 97 -1.52 4.52 -16.19
CA HIS A 97 -2.76 4.55 -15.43
C HIS A 97 -2.61 5.28 -14.10
N TYR A 98 -1.44 5.15 -13.47
CA TYR A 98 -1.19 5.75 -12.15
C TYR A 98 -0.29 6.97 -12.27
N VAL A 99 -0.62 8.02 -11.51
CA VAL A 99 0.22 9.23 -11.47
C VAL A 99 1.29 9.16 -10.40
N GLU A 100 1.11 8.29 -9.43
CA GLU A 100 2.07 8.13 -8.32
C GLU A 100 1.85 6.79 -7.63
N VAL A 101 2.95 6.20 -7.15
CA VAL A 101 2.91 5.05 -6.24
C VAL A 101 3.29 5.56 -4.85
N ILE A 102 2.42 5.33 -3.87
CA ILE A 102 2.67 5.70 -2.48
C ILE A 102 2.97 4.41 -1.71
N LEU A 103 4.20 4.25 -1.28
CA LEU A 103 4.63 3.08 -0.52
C LEU A 103 4.73 3.44 0.95
N SER A 104 3.86 2.85 1.77
CA SER A 104 3.85 3.06 3.22
C SER A 104 4.44 1.85 3.91
N THR A 105 5.44 2.06 4.74
CA THR A 105 6.12 0.98 5.47
C THR A 105 6.16 1.27 6.95
N LEU A 106 6.44 0.23 7.73
CA LEU A 106 6.84 0.41 9.11
C LEU A 106 8.22 1.08 9.16
N PRO A 107 8.63 1.61 10.32
CA PRO A 107 9.98 2.16 10.46
C PRO A 107 11.06 1.15 10.09
N SER A 108 12.20 1.63 9.62
CA SER A 108 13.30 0.80 9.12
C SER A 108 13.80 -0.24 10.12
N THR A 109 13.66 0.03 11.41
CA THR A 109 14.09 -0.91 12.45
C THR A 109 13.28 -2.20 12.47
N VAL A 110 12.05 -2.18 11.96
CA VAL A 110 11.14 -3.33 12.03
C VAL A 110 10.55 -3.74 10.69
N SER A 111 10.73 -2.95 9.65
CA SER A 111 10.12 -3.22 8.35
C SER A 111 10.85 -4.32 7.59
N LYS A 112 10.15 -5.40 7.28
CA LYS A 112 10.69 -6.46 6.41
C LYS A 112 10.90 -5.94 4.99
N TRP A 113 10.00 -5.08 4.53
CA TRP A 113 10.09 -4.52 3.18
C TRP A 113 11.33 -3.64 3.02
N LEU A 114 11.66 -2.83 4.04
CA LEU A 114 12.86 -2.00 3.98
C LEU A 114 14.13 -2.83 4.06
N LYS A 115 14.11 -3.92 4.82
CA LYS A 115 15.26 -4.83 4.88
C LYS A 115 15.50 -5.53 3.54
N ALA A 116 14.45 -5.70 2.75
CA ALA A 116 14.54 -6.28 1.41
C ALA A 116 14.69 -5.19 0.33
N ASP A 117 14.86 -3.94 0.72
CA ASP A 117 15.08 -2.80 -0.17
C ASP A 117 13.93 -2.60 -1.18
N ALA A 118 12.70 -2.78 -0.73
CA ALA A 118 11.54 -2.65 -1.59
C ALA A 118 11.41 -1.28 -2.25
N PRO A 119 11.64 -0.15 -1.56
CA PRO A 119 11.49 1.16 -2.21
C PRO A 119 12.37 1.30 -3.44
N THR A 120 13.66 0.96 -3.34
CA THR A 120 14.58 1.05 -4.47
C THR A 120 14.18 0.10 -5.59
N ARG A 121 13.80 -1.12 -5.24
CA ARG A 121 13.41 -2.13 -6.22
C ARG A 121 12.14 -1.73 -6.96
N ILE A 122 11.17 -1.15 -6.26
CA ILE A 122 9.95 -0.66 -6.90
C ILE A 122 10.25 0.51 -7.83
N ARG A 123 11.13 1.43 -7.42
CA ARG A 123 11.51 2.56 -8.26
C ARG A 123 12.17 2.11 -9.56
N LYS A 124 12.85 0.98 -9.55
CA LYS A 124 13.48 0.42 -10.76
C LYS A 124 12.48 -0.23 -11.70
N LEU A 125 11.28 -0.56 -11.22
CA LEU A 125 10.25 -1.21 -12.03
C LEU A 125 9.50 -0.22 -12.93
N THR A 126 9.48 1.06 -12.56
CA THR A 126 8.55 1.98 -13.18
C THR A 126 9.13 3.38 -13.30
N LYS A 127 8.59 4.14 -14.27
CA LYS A 127 8.89 5.57 -14.40
C LYS A 127 7.94 6.42 -13.59
N VAL A 128 6.89 5.83 -13.04
CA VAL A 128 5.93 6.54 -12.19
C VAL A 128 6.65 6.99 -10.90
N PRO A 129 6.42 8.23 -10.45
CA PRO A 129 7.00 8.68 -9.18
C PRO A 129 6.60 7.76 -8.03
N VAL A 130 7.57 7.37 -7.22
CA VAL A 130 7.34 6.53 -6.04
C VAL A 130 7.67 7.34 -4.80
N THR A 131 6.67 7.57 -3.97
CA THR A 131 6.83 8.25 -2.69
C THR A 131 6.85 7.21 -1.59
N HIS A 132 7.94 7.13 -0.86
CA HIS A 132 8.06 6.23 0.27
C HIS A 132 7.89 7.01 1.57
N MET A 133 7.06 6.49 2.46
CA MET A 133 6.89 7.05 3.80
C MET A 133 6.97 5.94 4.84
N GLU A 134 7.50 6.28 6.00
CA GLU A 134 7.48 5.38 7.15
C GLU A 134 6.42 5.85 8.13
N ALA A 135 5.67 4.93 8.68
CA ALA A 135 4.60 5.24 9.59
C ALA A 135 4.49 4.16 10.67
N VAL A 136 4.10 4.56 11.86
CA VAL A 136 3.76 3.60 12.90
C VAL A 136 2.35 3.08 12.66
N THR A 137 2.05 1.90 13.20
CA THR A 137 0.68 1.38 13.12
C THR A 137 -0.24 2.23 14.00
N ALA A 138 -1.50 2.32 13.61
CA ALA A 138 -2.47 3.11 14.34
C ALA A 138 -2.86 2.49 15.69
N SER A 139 -2.62 1.21 15.87
CA SER A 139 -2.99 0.50 17.09
C SER A 139 -1.90 0.57 18.12
N HIS A 140 -2.23 1.01 19.30
CA HIS A 140 -1.33 1.02 20.44
C HIS A 140 -2.06 0.57 21.66
#